data_1de7f35368d439e4586060eb252cd78c
#
_entry.id   1de7f35368d439e4586060eb252cd78c
#
_cell.length_a   1.000
_cell.length_b   1.000
_cell.length_c   1.000
_cell.angle_alpha   90.00
_cell.angle_beta   90.00
_cell.angle_gamma   90.00
#
_symmetry.space_group_name_H-M   'P 1'
#
loop_
_entity.id
_entity.type
_entity.pdbx_description
1 polymer ?
#
loop_
_entity_poly.entity_id
_entity_poly.type
_entity_poly.pdbx_seq_one_letter_code
_entity_poly.pdbx_strand_id
1 'polypeptide(L)' 'MNNQNKSRFYKKKELATLFFPLFNPTIGWRMIVTLCQDLPELHDLFHSKRQYITPSEYVLIASKLGI' A
#
# COMPACT_ATOMS: atom_id res chain seq x y z
N MET A 1 -14.03 8.17 -16.79
CA MET A 1 -13.70 7.96 -16.23
C MET A 1 -13.13 7.27 -15.64
N ASN A 2 -12.77 6.95 -15.47
CA ASN A 2 -12.39 6.45 -14.96
C ASN A 2 -11.39 5.86 -14.53
N ASN A 3 -10.77 5.36 -14.46
CA ASN A 3 -9.67 4.78 -14.22
C ASN A 3 -8.87 5.47 -13.30
N GLN A 4 -9.34 6.03 -12.46
CA GLN A 4 -8.70 6.86 -11.53
C GLN A 4 -8.00 6.13 -10.44
N ASN A 5 -8.19 4.85 -10.33
CA ASN A 5 -7.58 4.08 -9.25
C ASN A 5 -6.07 4.23 -9.21
N LYS A 6 -5.44 4.34 -10.37
CA LYS A 6 -4.00 4.45 -10.43
C LYS A 6 -3.49 5.86 -10.10
N SER A 7 -4.41 6.81 -10.01
CA SER A 7 -4.02 8.20 -9.77
C SER A 7 -4.50 8.72 -8.43
N ARG A 8 -5.15 7.88 -7.64
CA ARG A 8 -5.69 8.38 -6.38
C ARG A 8 -4.75 8.02 -5.23
N PHE A 9 -4.90 8.77 -4.16
CA PHE A 9 -4.19 8.48 -2.92
C PHE A 9 -5.03 7.54 -2.08
N TYR A 10 -4.38 6.57 -1.46
CA TYR A 10 -5.04 5.63 -0.57
C TYR A 10 -4.56 5.87 0.84
N LYS A 11 -5.39 5.57 1.82
CA LYS A 11 -4.94 5.49 3.20
C LYS A 11 -4.35 4.11 3.44
N LYS A 12 -3.45 4.02 4.42
CA LYS A 12 -2.80 2.75 4.70
C LYS A 12 -3.81 1.65 5.01
N LYS A 13 -4.81 1.95 5.85
CA LYS A 13 -5.81 0.95 6.20
C LYS A 13 -6.70 0.60 5.02
N GLU A 14 -6.97 1.58 4.18
CA GLU A 14 -7.76 1.35 2.98
C GLU A 14 -7.07 0.38 2.05
N LEU A 15 -5.79 0.59 1.84
CA LEU A 15 -5.01 -0.28 0.97
C LEU A 15 -4.89 -1.69 1.56
N ALA A 16 -4.69 -1.76 2.86
CA ALA A 16 -4.60 -3.05 3.54
C ALA A 16 -5.89 -3.86 3.34
N THR A 17 -7.03 -3.20 3.44
CA THR A 17 -8.31 -3.86 3.23
C THR A 17 -8.49 -4.27 1.78
N LEU A 18 -8.00 -3.46 0.86
CA LEU A 18 -8.12 -3.75 -0.56
C LEU A 18 -7.33 -5.00 -0.94
N PHE A 19 -6.10 -5.14 -0.43
CA PHE A 19 -5.24 -6.24 -0.81
C PHE A 19 -5.42 -7.48 0.06
N PHE A 20 -5.82 -7.31 1.30
CA PHE A 20 -6.00 -8.41 2.23
C PHE A 20 -7.34 -8.27 2.95
N PRO A 21 -8.45 -8.43 2.22
CA PRO A 21 -9.78 -8.18 2.79
C PRO A 21 -10.19 -9.14 3.90
N LEU A 22 -9.54 -10.29 3.99
CA LEU A 22 -9.88 -11.27 5.02
C LEU A 22 -9.16 -11.02 6.35
N PHE A 23 -8.28 -10.01 6.40
CA PHE A 23 -7.56 -9.67 7.61
C PHE A 23 -8.00 -8.29 8.07
N ASN A 24 -7.84 -8.01 9.38
CA ASN A 24 -8.14 -6.65 9.80
C ASN A 24 -7.07 -5.71 9.24
N PRO A 25 -7.38 -4.40 9.14
CA PRO A 25 -6.46 -3.47 8.45
C PRO A 25 -5.07 -3.38 9.08
N THR A 26 -4.97 -3.51 10.40
CA THR A 26 -3.66 -3.44 11.05
C THR A 26 -2.78 -4.62 10.64
N ILE A 27 -3.35 -5.80 10.62
CA ILE A 27 -2.60 -6.99 10.21
C ILE A 27 -2.33 -6.95 8.72
N GLY A 28 -3.31 -6.54 7.92
CA GLY A 28 -3.13 -6.42 6.48
C GLY A 28 -1.98 -5.48 6.13
N TRP A 29 -1.93 -4.33 6.80
CA TRP A 29 -0.86 -3.37 6.55
C TRP A 29 0.51 -3.95 6.95
N ARG A 30 0.56 -4.66 8.08
CA ARG A 30 1.80 -5.30 8.51
C ARG A 30 2.29 -6.29 7.48
N MET A 31 1.38 -7.04 6.86
CA MET A 31 1.75 -7.97 5.81
C MET A 31 2.33 -7.25 4.59
N ILE A 32 1.73 -6.13 4.22
CA ILE A 32 2.25 -5.33 3.12
C ILE A 32 3.67 -4.86 3.42
N VAL A 33 3.90 -4.33 4.62
CA VAL A 33 5.22 -3.88 5.02
C VAL A 33 6.23 -5.01 4.94
N THR A 34 5.87 -6.17 5.46
CA THR A 34 6.77 -7.33 5.46
C THR A 34 7.12 -7.77 4.04
N LEU A 35 6.13 -7.81 3.16
CA LEU A 35 6.37 -8.28 1.79
C LEU A 35 7.11 -7.26 0.94
N CYS A 36 7.02 -5.98 1.29
CA CYS A 36 7.62 -4.91 0.50
C CYS A 36 8.85 -4.29 1.16
N GLN A 37 9.37 -4.88 2.23
CA GLN A 37 10.44 -4.25 2.99
C GLN A 37 11.75 -4.15 2.21
N ASP A 38 11.88 -4.89 1.13
CA ASP A 38 13.08 -4.84 0.29
C ASP A 38 13.01 -3.75 -0.78
N LEU A 39 11.96 -2.93 -0.78
CA LEU A 39 11.82 -1.85 -1.73
C LEU A 39 12.23 -0.53 -1.07
N PRO A 40 13.42 0.00 -1.39
CA PRO A 40 13.88 1.24 -0.74
C PRO A 40 13.00 2.44 -1.06
N GLU A 41 12.28 2.41 -2.17
CA GLU A 41 11.39 3.49 -2.53
C GLU A 41 10.25 3.66 -1.53
N LEU A 42 9.92 2.62 -0.78
CA LEU A 42 8.84 2.65 0.19
C LEU A 42 9.32 2.92 1.61
N HIS A 43 10.63 3.13 1.79
CA HIS A 43 11.20 3.33 3.11
C HIS A 43 10.53 4.50 3.84
N ASP A 44 10.36 5.63 3.15
CA ASP A 44 9.74 6.79 3.75
C ASP A 44 8.30 6.50 4.18
N LEU A 45 7.55 5.81 3.34
CA LEU A 45 6.17 5.46 3.65
C LEU A 45 6.11 4.60 4.93
N PHE A 46 7.00 3.62 5.03
CA PHE A 46 6.94 2.67 6.13
C PHE A 46 7.48 3.24 7.45
N HIS A 47 8.32 4.26 7.37
CA HIS A 47 8.99 4.79 8.56
C HIS A 47 8.59 6.21 8.92
N SER A 48 7.57 6.76 8.25
CA SER A 48 7.05 8.07 8.60
C SER A 48 5.65 7.91 9.17
N LYS A 49 5.13 9.02 9.72
CA LYS A 49 3.77 9.02 10.26
C LYS A 49 2.74 9.34 9.18
N ARG A 50 3.16 9.39 7.95
CA ARG A 50 2.28 9.69 6.84
C ARG A 50 1.19 8.62 6.74
N GLN A 51 -0.06 9.07 6.55
CA GLN A 51 -1.20 8.17 6.47
C GLN A 51 -1.58 7.81 5.04
N TYR A 52 -1.08 8.57 4.07
CA TYR A 52 -1.49 8.40 2.68
C TYR A 52 -0.41 7.77 1.85
N ILE A 53 -0.84 7.00 0.87
CA ILE A 53 0.03 6.30 -0.06
C ILE A 53 -0.15 6.97 -1.42
N THR A 54 0.97 7.41 -2.02
CA THR A 54 0.90 8.07 -3.32
C THR A 54 0.60 7.05 -4.41
N PRO A 55 0.12 7.52 -5.59
CA PRO A 55 -0.11 6.60 -6.70
C PRO A 55 1.12 5.79 -7.11
N SER A 56 2.31 6.41 -7.08
CA SER A 56 3.55 5.69 -7.40
C SER A 56 3.80 4.58 -6.41
N GLU A 57 3.59 4.85 -5.14
CA GLU A 57 3.80 3.84 -4.11
C GLU A 57 2.78 2.71 -4.24
N TYR A 58 1.55 3.04 -4.61
CA TYR A 58 0.54 2.03 -4.86
C TYR A 58 0.99 1.07 -5.95
N VAL A 59 1.51 1.61 -7.06
CA VAL A 59 1.96 0.79 -8.18
C VAL A 59 3.10 -0.14 -7.74
N LEU A 60 4.04 0.38 -6.95
CA LEU A 60 5.14 -0.44 -6.46
C LEU A 60 4.64 -1.59 -5.58
N ILE A 61 3.72 -1.30 -4.68
CA ILE A 61 3.17 -2.32 -3.80
C ILE A 61 2.40 -3.36 -4.59
N ALA A 62 1.54 -2.91 -5.50
CA ALA A 62 0.75 -3.83 -6.30
C ALA A 62 1.63 -4.74 -7.15
N SER A 63 2.68 -4.18 -7.75
CA SER A 63 3.63 -4.96 -8.52
C SER A 63 4.31 -6.02 -7.67
N LYS A 64 4.74 -5.63 -6.48
CA LYS A 64 5.46 -6.56 -5.59
C LYS A 64 4.56 -7.70 -5.16
N LEU A 65 3.28 -7.41 -4.93
CA LEU A 65 2.33 -8.43 -4.49
C LEU A 65 1.75 -9.23 -5.65
N GLY A 66 2.05 -8.85 -6.88
CA GLY A 66 1.57 -9.58 -8.04
C GLY A 66 0.12 -9.30 -8.38
N ILE A 67 -0.37 -8.14 -8.03
CA ILE A 67 -1.77 -7.79 -8.25
C ILE A 67 -1.95 -6.92 -9.48
#